data_30a5f1fc0d661dc84f68426626c3a39f
#
_entry.id   30a5f1fc0d661dc84f68426626c3a39f
#
_cell.length_a   1.000
_cell.length_b   1.000
_cell.length_c   1.000
_cell.angle_alpha   90.00
_cell.angle_beta   90.00
_cell.angle_gamma   90.00
#
_symmetry.space_group_name_H-M   'P 1'
#
loop_
_entity.id
_entity.type
_entity.pdbx_description
1 polymer ?
#
loop_
_entity_poly.entity_id
_entity_poly.type
_entity_poly.pdbx_seq_one_letter_code
_entity_poly.pdbx_strand_id
1 'polypeptide(L)'
;RAPGNTVCAQCHDAAKYDATAHHRHAQASAGAQCANCHMPRTTYMVVDPRRDHSMRVPRPDESVALGVPNACSGCHADRNAKWAAAAVRGWLGRDAAGFQTFASVFHAAETGEPAALEKLSGVAADVAQPAIVRASALARLAGSGQFTHDFAERMARDPSPLVRLATVRLADVMPVEVRSAVLGPLLADTTRAVRIEAARSLAGG
;
A
#
# COMPACT_ATOMS: atom_id res chain seq x y z
N ARG A 1 -27.96 -5.56 5.47
CA ARG A 1 -26.72 -5.69 4.69
C ARG A 1 -26.88 -6.82 3.69
N ALA A 2 -26.44 -6.64 2.44
CA ALA A 2 -26.41 -7.71 1.44
C ALA A 2 -25.44 -8.82 1.90
N PRO A 3 -25.82 -10.11 1.86
CA PRO A 3 -24.97 -11.20 2.33
C PRO A 3 -23.91 -11.61 1.28
N GLY A 4 -22.78 -12.10 1.76
CA GLY A 4 -21.76 -12.73 0.92
C GLY A 4 -21.28 -11.85 -0.25
N ASN A 5 -21.14 -12.44 -1.43
CA ASN A 5 -20.62 -11.76 -2.64
C ASN A 5 -21.55 -10.67 -3.18
N THR A 6 -22.85 -10.65 -2.80
CA THR A 6 -23.80 -9.62 -3.26
C THR A 6 -23.40 -8.21 -2.80
N VAL A 7 -22.61 -8.06 -1.74
CA VAL A 7 -22.02 -6.77 -1.36
C VAL A 7 -21.08 -6.25 -2.45
N CYS A 8 -20.24 -7.12 -2.99
CA CYS A 8 -19.26 -6.78 -4.03
C CYS A 8 -19.95 -6.56 -5.38
N ALA A 9 -21.02 -7.32 -5.65
CA ALA A 9 -21.79 -7.25 -6.90
C ALA A 9 -22.57 -5.93 -7.08
N GLN A 10 -22.63 -5.06 -6.07
CA GLN A 10 -23.19 -3.72 -6.22
C GLN A 10 -22.32 -2.82 -7.14
N CYS A 11 -21.03 -3.11 -7.26
CA CYS A 11 -20.09 -2.37 -8.10
C CYS A 11 -19.34 -3.26 -9.11
N HIS A 12 -19.22 -4.56 -8.84
CA HIS A 12 -18.54 -5.52 -9.70
C HIS A 12 -19.56 -6.39 -10.44
N ASP A 13 -19.36 -6.58 -11.76
CA ASP A 13 -20.21 -7.46 -12.56
C ASP A 13 -20.14 -8.91 -12.05
N ALA A 14 -21.25 -9.39 -11.47
CA ALA A 14 -21.34 -10.73 -10.89
C ALA A 14 -21.14 -11.83 -11.95
N ALA A 15 -21.62 -11.63 -13.18
CA ALA A 15 -21.46 -12.61 -14.26
C ALA A 15 -19.99 -12.84 -14.61
N LYS A 16 -19.16 -11.82 -14.43
CA LYS A 16 -17.71 -11.85 -14.68
C LYS A 16 -16.90 -12.31 -13.46
N TYR A 17 -17.23 -11.79 -12.28
CA TYR A 17 -16.37 -11.92 -11.11
C TYR A 17 -16.86 -12.95 -10.07
N ASP A 18 -18.18 -13.21 -10.00
CA ASP A 18 -18.72 -14.28 -9.16
C ASP A 18 -18.97 -15.56 -9.99
N ALA A 19 -17.96 -15.94 -10.77
CA ALA A 19 -17.99 -17.05 -11.70
C ALA A 19 -16.77 -17.96 -11.49
N THR A 20 -16.95 -19.26 -11.67
CA THR A 20 -15.86 -20.27 -11.58
C THR A 20 -14.69 -19.93 -12.51
N ALA A 21 -14.95 -19.28 -13.64
CA ALA A 21 -13.92 -18.82 -14.55
C ALA A 21 -12.98 -17.77 -13.92
N HIS A 22 -13.44 -16.99 -12.93
CA HIS A 22 -12.65 -16.03 -12.19
C HIS A 22 -11.97 -16.65 -10.98
N HIS A 23 -12.74 -17.21 -10.05
CA HIS A 23 -12.20 -17.66 -8.75
C HIS A 23 -11.66 -19.09 -8.75
N ARG A 24 -11.92 -19.90 -9.81
CA ARG A 24 -11.40 -21.27 -10.01
C ARG A 24 -11.76 -22.27 -8.90
N HIS A 25 -12.81 -22.02 -8.17
CA HIS A 25 -13.33 -22.88 -7.12
C HIS A 25 -14.80 -23.27 -7.41
N ALA A 26 -15.28 -24.33 -6.76
CA ALA A 26 -16.68 -24.70 -6.86
C ALA A 26 -17.58 -23.54 -6.35
N GLN A 27 -18.66 -23.27 -7.07
CA GLN A 27 -19.63 -22.25 -6.66
C GLN A 27 -20.16 -22.57 -5.26
N ALA A 28 -20.42 -21.55 -4.45
CA ALA A 28 -20.80 -21.66 -3.04
C ALA A 28 -19.75 -22.24 -2.08
N SER A 29 -18.54 -22.58 -2.55
CA SER A 29 -17.43 -22.94 -1.66
C SER A 29 -16.80 -21.72 -0.97
N ALA A 30 -16.00 -21.94 0.07
CA ALA A 30 -15.25 -20.87 0.71
C ALA A 30 -14.29 -20.15 -0.27
N GLY A 31 -13.74 -20.87 -1.26
CA GLY A 31 -12.87 -20.32 -2.29
C GLY A 31 -13.58 -19.44 -3.32
N ALA A 32 -14.92 -19.55 -3.43
CA ALA A 32 -15.74 -18.69 -4.28
C ALA A 32 -16.12 -17.36 -3.60
N GLN A 33 -15.80 -17.18 -2.31
CA GLN A 33 -16.12 -15.93 -1.61
C GLN A 33 -15.10 -14.84 -1.93
N CYS A 34 -15.54 -13.76 -2.58
CA CYS A 34 -14.70 -12.63 -2.98
C CYS A 34 -13.77 -12.14 -1.86
N ALA A 35 -14.34 -11.98 -0.66
CA ALA A 35 -13.61 -11.49 0.49
C ALA A 35 -12.51 -12.44 1.01
N ASN A 36 -12.56 -13.74 0.70
CA ASN A 36 -11.52 -14.67 1.14
C ASN A 36 -10.23 -14.54 0.32
N CYS A 37 -10.34 -14.06 -0.93
CA CYS A 37 -9.20 -13.79 -1.80
C CYS A 37 -8.75 -12.32 -1.75
N HIS A 38 -9.71 -11.37 -1.79
CA HIS A 38 -9.42 -9.94 -1.91
C HIS A 38 -9.33 -9.20 -0.56
N MET A 39 -9.84 -9.81 0.51
CA MET A 39 -9.83 -9.30 1.88
C MET A 39 -9.47 -10.43 2.85
N PRO A 40 -8.27 -11.04 2.72
CA PRO A 40 -7.89 -12.16 3.58
C PRO A 40 -7.93 -11.76 5.05
N ARG A 41 -8.19 -12.73 5.92
CA ARG A 41 -8.15 -12.50 7.36
C ARG A 41 -6.71 -12.50 7.85
N THR A 42 -6.40 -11.51 8.69
CA THR A 42 -5.16 -11.44 9.47
C THR A 42 -5.52 -11.40 10.93
N THR A 43 -4.80 -12.15 11.77
CA THR A 43 -4.99 -12.08 13.22
C THR A 43 -4.35 -10.82 13.73
N TYR A 44 -5.18 -9.91 14.26
CA TYR A 44 -4.74 -8.66 14.87
C TYR A 44 -4.66 -8.84 16.38
N MET A 45 -3.62 -8.27 16.99
CA MET A 45 -3.36 -8.34 18.44
C MET A 45 -3.43 -9.78 18.99
N VAL A 46 -2.96 -10.76 18.23
CA VAL A 46 -2.86 -12.20 18.56
C VAL A 46 -4.21 -12.93 18.61
N VAL A 47 -5.33 -12.25 18.87
CA VAL A 47 -6.62 -12.90 19.20
C VAL A 47 -7.78 -12.53 18.25
N ASP A 48 -7.65 -11.45 17.44
CA ASP A 48 -8.78 -10.92 16.66
C ASP A 48 -8.56 -11.10 15.15
N PRO A 49 -9.20 -12.09 14.51
CA PRO A 49 -9.09 -12.28 13.06
C PRO A 49 -9.93 -11.23 12.33
N ARG A 50 -9.28 -10.24 11.75
CA ARG A 50 -9.90 -9.16 10.95
C ARG A 50 -9.63 -9.32 9.48
N ARG A 51 -10.59 -8.87 8.65
CA ARG A 51 -10.38 -8.80 7.21
C ARG A 51 -9.53 -7.59 6.84
N ASP A 52 -8.56 -7.82 5.96
CA ASP A 52 -7.80 -6.74 5.35
C ASP A 52 -8.69 -5.97 4.36
N HIS A 53 -8.93 -4.70 4.62
CA HIS A 53 -9.75 -3.82 3.79
C HIS A 53 -8.99 -3.13 2.66
N SER A 54 -7.75 -3.53 2.40
CA SER A 54 -6.96 -3.00 1.28
C SER A 54 -7.42 -3.48 -0.10
N MET A 55 -8.40 -4.41 -0.18
CA MET A 55 -8.99 -4.92 -1.42
C MET A 55 -7.92 -5.41 -2.42
N ARG A 56 -7.02 -6.26 -1.94
CA ARG A 56 -5.83 -6.67 -2.70
C ARG A 56 -6.16 -7.55 -3.89
N VAL A 57 -5.38 -7.41 -4.94
CA VAL A 57 -5.24 -8.45 -5.97
C VAL A 57 -4.34 -9.55 -5.40
N PRO A 58 -4.78 -10.83 -5.39
CA PRO A 58 -3.93 -11.92 -4.91
C PRO A 58 -2.63 -12.03 -5.74
N ARG A 59 -1.49 -11.96 -5.05
CA ARG A 59 -0.15 -11.98 -5.64
C ARG A 59 0.73 -13.03 -4.93
N PRO A 60 0.46 -14.34 -5.11
CA PRO A 60 1.29 -15.38 -4.52
C PRO A 60 2.72 -15.43 -5.10
N ASP A 61 2.97 -14.84 -6.26
CA ASP A 61 4.29 -14.58 -6.80
C ASP A 61 5.10 -13.64 -5.91
N GLU A 62 4.51 -12.59 -5.35
CA GLU A 62 5.14 -11.72 -4.36
C GLU A 62 5.46 -12.49 -3.06
N SER A 63 4.63 -13.46 -2.69
CA SER A 63 4.94 -14.33 -1.54
C SER A 63 6.17 -15.18 -1.78
N VAL A 64 6.40 -15.62 -3.01
CA VAL A 64 7.63 -16.35 -3.38
C VAL A 64 8.85 -15.43 -3.35
N ALA A 65 8.70 -14.21 -3.86
CA ALA A 65 9.81 -13.26 -3.99
C ALA A 65 10.18 -12.58 -2.66
N LEU A 66 9.17 -12.21 -1.86
CA LEU A 66 9.33 -11.33 -0.69
C LEU A 66 9.00 -12.00 0.65
N GLY A 67 8.55 -13.26 0.65
CA GLY A 67 8.15 -13.96 1.87
C GLY A 67 6.86 -13.48 2.53
N VAL A 68 6.09 -12.59 1.86
CA VAL A 68 4.85 -12.04 2.41
C VAL A 68 3.70 -13.05 2.36
N PRO A 69 2.71 -12.99 3.27
CA PRO A 69 1.53 -13.86 3.25
C PRO A 69 0.70 -13.68 1.98
N ASN A 70 -0.04 -14.73 1.59
CA ASN A 70 -1.03 -14.68 0.51
C ASN A 70 -2.36 -15.32 0.94
N ALA A 71 -3.43 -15.00 0.22
CA ALA A 71 -4.77 -15.47 0.52
C ALA A 71 -4.93 -17.00 0.35
N CYS A 72 -4.15 -17.63 -0.52
CA CYS A 72 -4.28 -19.07 -0.82
C CYS A 72 -3.90 -19.94 0.39
N SER A 73 -2.84 -19.56 1.11
CA SER A 73 -2.33 -20.31 2.26
C SER A 73 -3.30 -20.35 3.45
N GLY A 74 -4.30 -19.46 3.49
CA GLY A 74 -5.35 -19.48 4.51
C GLY A 74 -6.27 -20.70 4.43
N CYS A 75 -6.38 -21.33 3.26
CA CYS A 75 -7.20 -22.53 3.05
C CYS A 75 -6.36 -23.72 2.59
N HIS A 76 -5.29 -23.51 1.82
CA HIS A 76 -4.38 -24.53 1.31
C HIS A 76 -3.13 -24.60 2.18
N ALA A 77 -3.29 -24.93 3.47
CA ALA A 77 -2.21 -24.97 4.44
C ALA A 77 -1.16 -26.07 4.16
N ASP A 78 -1.55 -27.08 3.38
CA ASP A 78 -0.68 -28.17 2.92
C ASP A 78 0.18 -27.78 1.70
N ARG A 79 0.00 -26.57 1.14
CA ARG A 79 0.65 -26.08 -0.06
C ARG A 79 1.50 -24.84 0.24
N ASN A 80 2.56 -24.68 -0.54
CA ASN A 80 3.45 -23.53 -0.42
C ASN A 80 3.11 -22.39 -1.41
N ALA A 81 3.79 -21.25 -1.24
CA ALA A 81 3.58 -20.08 -2.10
C ALA A 81 3.92 -20.37 -3.57
N LYS A 82 4.92 -21.24 -3.86
CA LYS A 82 5.27 -21.60 -5.24
C LYS A 82 4.15 -22.33 -5.95
N TRP A 83 3.45 -23.24 -5.24
CA TRP A 83 2.26 -23.90 -5.78
C TRP A 83 1.16 -22.87 -6.11
N ALA A 84 0.86 -21.94 -5.21
CA ALA A 84 -0.13 -20.91 -5.43
C ALA A 84 0.23 -20.00 -6.61
N ALA A 85 1.48 -19.59 -6.72
CA ALA A 85 1.98 -18.80 -7.84
C ALA A 85 1.86 -19.53 -9.18
N ALA A 86 2.20 -20.81 -9.22
CA ALA A 86 2.06 -21.65 -10.42
C ALA A 86 0.59 -21.80 -10.83
N ALA A 87 -0.34 -21.99 -9.85
CA ALA A 87 -1.77 -22.08 -10.11
C ALA A 87 -2.31 -20.79 -10.73
N VAL A 88 -1.99 -19.62 -10.14
CA VAL A 88 -2.43 -18.32 -10.65
C VAL A 88 -1.86 -18.04 -12.05
N ARG A 89 -0.58 -18.35 -12.27
CA ARG A 89 0.03 -18.24 -13.61
C ARG A 89 -0.68 -19.13 -14.63
N GLY A 90 -1.01 -20.36 -14.28
CA GLY A 90 -1.76 -21.30 -15.12
C GLY A 90 -3.16 -20.77 -15.48
N TRP A 91 -3.84 -20.13 -14.54
CA TRP A 91 -5.17 -19.54 -14.78
C TRP A 91 -5.14 -18.32 -15.70
N LEU A 92 -4.12 -17.47 -15.54
CA LEU A 92 -3.99 -16.22 -16.29
C LEU A 92 -3.26 -16.38 -17.62
N GLY A 93 -2.51 -17.46 -17.83
CA GLY A 93 -1.61 -17.64 -18.96
C GLY A 93 -0.42 -16.67 -18.96
N ARG A 94 -0.21 -15.92 -17.88
CA ARG A 94 0.86 -14.93 -17.70
C ARG A 94 1.13 -14.73 -16.20
N ASP A 95 2.16 -13.99 -15.87
CA ASP A 95 2.38 -13.57 -14.48
C ASP A 95 1.24 -12.66 -14.00
N ALA A 96 0.90 -12.78 -12.73
CA ALA A 96 -0.06 -11.89 -12.10
C ALA A 96 0.49 -10.45 -12.15
N ALA A 97 -0.38 -9.50 -12.42
CA ALA A 97 -0.07 -8.08 -12.41
C ALA A 97 -1.08 -7.35 -11.52
N GLY A 98 -0.64 -6.29 -10.90
CA GLY A 98 -1.48 -5.46 -10.04
C GLY A 98 -0.82 -4.12 -9.79
N PHE A 99 -1.47 -3.30 -8.99
CA PHE A 99 -0.98 -1.97 -8.62
C PHE A 99 0.15 -2.00 -7.56
N GLN A 100 0.47 -3.16 -7.02
CA GLN A 100 1.47 -3.32 -5.93
C GLN A 100 2.92 -3.34 -6.45
N THR A 101 3.23 -2.60 -7.50
CA THR A 101 4.58 -2.52 -8.10
C THR A 101 5.64 -1.95 -7.14
N PHE A 102 5.20 -1.29 -6.08
CA PHE A 102 6.04 -0.72 -5.03
C PHE A 102 6.49 -1.75 -3.97
N ALA A 103 5.91 -2.96 -3.95
CA ALA A 103 6.13 -3.93 -2.87
C ALA A 103 7.61 -4.33 -2.71
N SER A 104 8.30 -4.59 -3.81
CA SER A 104 9.73 -4.92 -3.80
C SER A 104 10.60 -3.78 -3.28
N VAL A 105 10.25 -2.52 -3.60
CA VAL A 105 10.98 -1.34 -3.12
C VAL A 105 10.81 -1.16 -1.61
N PHE A 106 9.59 -1.36 -1.11
CA PHE A 106 9.30 -1.29 0.33
C PHE A 106 10.02 -2.41 1.10
N HIS A 107 9.98 -3.62 0.56
CA HIS A 107 10.70 -4.76 1.15
C HIS A 107 12.21 -4.51 1.19
N ALA A 108 12.80 -4.06 0.08
CA ALA A 108 14.22 -3.71 0.01
C ALA A 108 14.62 -2.64 1.03
N ALA A 109 13.75 -1.65 1.27
CA ALA A 109 13.99 -0.64 2.29
C ALA A 109 13.92 -1.19 3.72
N GLU A 110 12.98 -2.11 3.98
CA GLU A 110 12.81 -2.76 5.28
C GLU A 110 13.98 -3.73 5.58
N THR A 111 14.56 -4.33 4.55
CA THR A 111 15.72 -5.24 4.67
C THR A 111 17.07 -4.51 4.59
N GLY A 112 17.07 -3.18 4.38
CA GLY A 112 18.28 -2.37 4.38
C GLY A 112 19.13 -2.48 3.10
N GLU A 113 18.52 -2.79 1.95
CA GLU A 113 19.25 -2.87 0.68
C GLU A 113 19.80 -1.49 0.27
N PRO A 114 21.05 -1.40 -0.20
CA PRO A 114 21.76 -0.12 -0.41
C PRO A 114 21.05 0.86 -1.34
N ALA A 115 20.43 0.39 -2.44
CA ALA A 115 19.76 1.26 -3.41
C ALA A 115 18.26 1.52 -3.08
N ALA A 116 17.76 1.00 -1.95
CA ALA A 116 16.34 1.06 -1.64
C ALA A 116 15.84 2.47 -1.37
N LEU A 117 16.65 3.32 -0.72
CA LEU A 117 16.29 4.69 -0.37
C LEU A 117 16.09 5.59 -1.61
N GLU A 118 16.96 5.45 -2.61
CA GLU A 118 16.80 6.15 -3.89
C GLU A 118 15.52 5.71 -4.60
N LYS A 119 15.25 4.40 -4.64
CA LYS A 119 14.02 3.86 -5.21
C LYS A 119 12.77 4.34 -4.45
N LEU A 120 12.82 4.47 -3.11
CA LEU A 120 11.73 5.04 -2.31
C LEU A 120 11.45 6.50 -2.70
N SER A 121 12.48 7.31 -2.91
CA SER A 121 12.33 8.70 -3.39
C SER A 121 11.63 8.72 -4.75
N GLY A 122 11.97 7.79 -5.64
CA GLY A 122 11.29 7.60 -6.92
C GLY A 122 9.81 7.24 -6.75
N VAL A 123 9.48 6.28 -5.88
CA VAL A 123 8.09 5.90 -5.59
C VAL A 123 7.29 7.08 -5.00
N ALA A 124 7.89 7.86 -4.10
CA ALA A 124 7.24 9.03 -3.51
C ALA A 124 6.94 10.12 -4.55
N ALA A 125 7.82 10.30 -5.54
CA ALA A 125 7.68 11.29 -6.60
C ALA A 125 6.80 10.83 -7.78
N ASP A 126 6.56 9.53 -7.94
CA ASP A 126 5.78 8.98 -9.06
C ASP A 126 4.28 9.21 -8.87
N VAL A 127 3.74 10.20 -9.57
CA VAL A 127 2.31 10.57 -9.50
C VAL A 127 1.37 9.49 -10.04
N ALA A 128 1.87 8.48 -10.75
CA ALA A 128 1.07 7.32 -11.18
C ALA A 128 0.79 6.36 -10.01
N GLN A 129 1.57 6.43 -8.92
CA GLN A 129 1.32 5.64 -7.72
C GLN A 129 0.17 6.24 -6.90
N PRO A 130 -0.64 5.40 -6.22
CA PRO A 130 -1.65 5.87 -5.28
C PRO A 130 -1.05 6.79 -4.21
N ALA A 131 -1.76 7.86 -3.85
CA ALA A 131 -1.28 8.86 -2.89
C ALA A 131 -0.85 8.25 -1.54
N ILE A 132 -1.54 7.21 -1.08
CA ILE A 132 -1.18 6.51 0.17
C ILE A 132 0.16 5.77 0.04
N VAL A 133 0.46 5.20 -1.11
CA VAL A 133 1.75 4.54 -1.39
C VAL A 133 2.87 5.56 -1.36
N ARG A 134 2.69 6.71 -2.02
CA ARG A 134 3.65 7.82 -2.07
C ARG A 134 3.91 8.40 -0.68
N ALA A 135 2.86 8.65 0.11
CA ALA A 135 2.97 9.08 1.49
C ALA A 135 3.69 8.04 2.38
N SER A 136 3.44 6.75 2.14
CA SER A 136 4.11 5.65 2.86
C SER A 136 5.60 5.51 2.48
N ALA A 137 5.96 5.82 1.23
CA ALA A 137 7.35 5.88 0.79
C ALA A 137 8.09 7.04 1.47
N LEU A 138 7.47 8.23 1.57
CA LEU A 138 8.01 9.35 2.34
C LEU A 138 8.27 8.98 3.80
N ALA A 139 7.30 8.34 4.46
CA ALA A 139 7.47 7.94 5.86
C ALA A 139 8.67 6.99 6.08
N ARG A 140 9.03 6.17 5.08
CA ARG A 140 10.19 5.28 5.12
C ARG A 140 11.53 5.99 4.86
N LEU A 141 11.50 7.20 4.33
CA LEU A 141 12.70 8.03 4.13
C LEU A 141 13.13 8.78 5.40
N ALA A 142 12.37 8.69 6.49
CA ALA A 142 12.70 9.35 7.74
C ALA A 142 14.09 8.95 8.24
N GLY A 143 14.96 9.94 8.51
CA GLY A 143 16.31 9.72 9.01
C GLY A 143 17.32 9.17 7.99
N SER A 144 16.93 9.02 6.71
CA SER A 144 17.79 8.40 5.68
C SER A 144 18.81 9.35 5.04
N GLY A 145 18.70 10.66 5.28
CA GLY A 145 19.48 11.69 4.55
C GLY A 145 19.04 11.93 3.09
N GLN A 146 18.12 11.14 2.57
CA GLN A 146 17.59 11.28 1.20
C GLN A 146 16.47 12.33 1.08
N PHE A 147 16.01 12.86 2.20
CA PHE A 147 14.99 13.91 2.24
C PHE A 147 15.65 15.28 2.17
N THR A 148 16.11 15.65 0.97
CA THR A 148 16.75 16.95 0.72
C THR A 148 15.74 18.09 0.73
N HIS A 149 16.22 19.34 0.84
CA HIS A 149 15.38 20.54 0.78
C HIS A 149 14.54 20.60 -0.49
N ASP A 150 15.16 20.46 -1.66
CA ASP A 150 14.47 20.52 -2.95
C ASP A 150 13.41 19.42 -3.09
N PHE A 151 13.71 18.23 -2.57
CA PHE A 151 12.74 17.14 -2.58
C PHE A 151 11.55 17.45 -1.64
N ALA A 152 11.83 17.99 -0.46
CA ALA A 152 10.81 18.39 0.51
C ALA A 152 9.89 19.49 -0.05
N GLU A 153 10.46 20.53 -0.68
CA GLU A 153 9.67 21.57 -1.33
C GLU A 153 8.75 21.05 -2.42
N ARG A 154 9.27 20.13 -3.25
CA ARG A 154 8.46 19.49 -4.30
C ARG A 154 7.30 18.68 -3.71
N MET A 155 7.55 17.89 -2.66
CA MET A 155 6.53 17.08 -2.01
C MET A 155 5.53 17.94 -1.22
N ALA A 156 5.94 19.08 -0.69
CA ALA A 156 5.05 20.06 -0.04
C ALA A 156 4.04 20.70 -1.01
N ARG A 157 4.34 20.70 -2.31
CA ARG A 157 3.44 21.21 -3.38
C ARG A 157 2.65 20.09 -4.07
N ASP A 158 2.68 18.87 -3.55
CA ASP A 158 1.98 17.73 -4.15
C ASP A 158 0.45 17.96 -4.21
N PRO A 159 -0.23 17.54 -5.29
CA PRO A 159 -1.68 17.67 -5.37
C PRO A 159 -2.42 16.91 -4.28
N SER A 160 -1.86 15.80 -3.77
CA SER A 160 -2.48 15.01 -2.71
C SER A 160 -2.19 15.55 -1.31
N PRO A 161 -3.23 15.84 -0.50
CA PRO A 161 -3.02 16.24 0.88
C PRO A 161 -2.37 15.16 1.75
N LEU A 162 -2.48 13.88 1.40
CA LEU A 162 -1.78 12.80 2.10
C LEU A 162 -0.27 12.91 1.94
N VAL A 163 0.20 13.24 0.74
CA VAL A 163 1.63 13.42 0.45
C VAL A 163 2.13 14.68 1.16
N ARG A 164 1.40 15.80 1.07
CA ARG A 164 1.77 17.03 1.79
C ARG A 164 1.83 16.83 3.30
N LEU A 165 0.88 16.08 3.88
CA LEU A 165 0.87 15.75 5.32
C LEU A 165 2.08 14.87 5.71
N ALA A 166 2.42 13.88 4.90
CA ALA A 166 3.60 13.05 5.12
C ALA A 166 4.89 13.88 5.03
N THR A 167 4.94 14.85 4.12
CA THR A 167 6.06 15.80 3.99
C THR A 167 6.23 16.64 5.26
N VAL A 168 5.14 17.17 5.83
CA VAL A 168 5.20 17.92 7.10
C VAL A 168 5.84 17.09 8.19
N ARG A 169 5.38 15.86 8.39
CA ARG A 169 5.89 14.95 9.44
C ARG A 169 7.36 14.59 9.22
N LEU A 170 7.77 14.48 7.97
CA LEU A 170 9.14 14.15 7.63
C LEU A 170 10.08 15.37 7.80
N ALA A 171 9.55 16.59 7.66
CA ALA A 171 10.31 17.82 7.83
C ALA A 171 10.73 18.08 9.29
N ASP A 172 10.13 17.41 10.28
CA ASP A 172 10.50 17.54 11.70
C ASP A 172 11.97 17.19 11.98
N VAL A 173 12.60 16.38 11.13
CA VAL A 173 14.03 16.01 11.24
C VAL A 173 14.97 16.98 10.49
N MET A 174 14.44 17.98 9.80
CA MET A 174 15.23 18.98 9.08
C MET A 174 15.69 20.13 9.99
N PRO A 175 16.79 20.81 9.65
CA PRO A 175 17.17 22.06 10.33
C PRO A 175 16.01 23.07 10.32
N VAL A 176 15.89 23.88 11.38
CA VAL A 176 14.74 24.76 11.60
C VAL A 176 14.53 25.77 10.47
N GLU A 177 15.61 26.29 9.88
CA GLU A 177 15.55 27.26 8.80
C GLU A 177 14.95 26.62 7.53
N VAL A 178 15.40 25.42 7.20
CA VAL A 178 14.90 24.64 6.06
C VAL A 178 13.45 24.24 6.28
N ARG A 179 13.14 23.74 7.47
CA ARG A 179 11.79 23.37 7.88
C ARG A 179 10.82 24.55 7.75
N SER A 180 11.22 25.72 8.23
CA SER A 180 10.40 26.94 8.15
C SER A 180 10.13 27.37 6.70
N ALA A 181 11.11 27.26 5.81
CA ALA A 181 10.94 27.58 4.39
C ALA A 181 9.95 26.60 3.71
N VAL A 182 10.06 25.30 3.98
CA VAL A 182 9.22 24.26 3.38
C VAL A 182 7.79 24.30 3.93
N LEU A 183 7.63 24.46 5.25
CA LEU A 183 6.33 24.33 5.92
C LEU A 183 5.55 25.64 6.03
N GLY A 184 6.20 26.80 5.96
CA GLY A 184 5.53 28.09 6.05
C GLY A 184 4.35 28.24 5.09
N PRO A 185 4.48 27.93 3.80
CA PRO A 185 3.36 27.99 2.85
C PRO A 185 2.21 27.05 3.21
N LEU A 186 2.47 25.93 3.89
CA LEU A 186 1.46 24.94 4.28
C LEU A 186 0.55 25.39 5.45
N LEU A 187 0.89 26.48 6.13
CA LEU A 187 -0.01 27.13 7.10
C LEU A 187 -1.29 27.66 6.44
N ALA A 188 -1.26 27.93 5.14
CA ALA A 188 -2.41 28.34 4.33
C ALA A 188 -2.97 27.19 3.46
N ASP A 189 -2.59 25.93 3.70
CA ASP A 189 -3.06 24.79 2.92
C ASP A 189 -4.60 24.69 2.91
N THR A 190 -5.17 24.24 1.80
CA THR A 190 -6.63 24.03 1.69
C THR A 190 -7.15 22.94 2.64
N THR A 191 -6.29 21.96 3.01
CA THR A 191 -6.64 20.85 3.89
C THR A 191 -6.32 21.16 5.34
N ARG A 192 -7.34 21.17 6.20
CA ARG A 192 -7.21 21.50 7.62
C ARG A 192 -6.13 20.68 8.34
N ALA A 193 -6.05 19.37 8.07
CA ALA A 193 -5.08 18.49 8.72
C ALA A 193 -3.64 18.91 8.39
N VAL A 194 -3.36 19.33 7.16
CA VAL A 194 -2.03 19.81 6.75
C VAL A 194 -1.68 21.11 7.49
N ARG A 195 -2.63 22.08 7.56
CA ARG A 195 -2.40 23.34 8.29
C ARG A 195 -2.09 23.12 9.76
N ILE A 196 -2.86 22.24 10.45
CA ILE A 196 -2.67 21.94 11.87
C ILE A 196 -1.31 21.30 12.10
N GLU A 197 -0.96 20.31 11.29
CA GLU A 197 0.32 19.60 11.44
C GLU A 197 1.52 20.52 11.12
N ALA A 198 1.41 21.38 10.10
CA ALA A 198 2.44 22.37 9.78
C ALA A 198 2.63 23.36 10.94
N ALA A 199 1.54 23.86 11.52
CA ALA A 199 1.60 24.76 12.68
C ALA A 199 2.25 24.06 13.89
N ARG A 200 1.89 22.80 14.16
CA ARG A 200 2.46 22.01 15.25
C ARG A 200 3.96 21.80 15.07
N SER A 201 4.38 21.41 13.87
CA SER A 201 5.79 21.19 13.55
C SER A 201 6.64 22.47 13.69
N LEU A 202 6.10 23.61 13.26
CA LEU A 202 6.79 24.90 13.35
C LEU A 202 6.84 25.48 14.78
N ALA A 203 5.84 25.17 15.62
CA ALA A 203 5.79 25.63 17.00
C ALA A 203 6.64 24.80 17.98
N GLY A 204 6.98 23.57 17.62
CA GLY A 204 7.74 22.63 18.46
C GLY A 204 9.25 22.64 18.22
N GLY A 205 9.77 23.61 17.44
CA GLY A 205 11.18 23.75 17.08
C GLY A 205 11.97 24.69 17.95
#